data_2af1cc51c7a63b68c12dfa4b510e031d
#
_entry.id   2af1cc51c7a63b68c12dfa4b510e031d
#
_cell.length_a   1.000
_cell.length_b   1.000
_cell.length_c   1.000
_cell.angle_alpha   90.00
_cell.angle_beta   90.00
_cell.angle_gamma   90.00
#
_symmetry.space_group_name_H-M   'P 1'
#
loop_
_entity.id
_entity.type
_entity.pdbx_description
1 polymer ?
#
loop_
_entity_poly.entity_id
_entity_poly.type
_entity_poly.pdbx_seq_one_letter_code
_entity_poly.pdbx_strand_id
1 'polypeptide(L)'
;MKKIICLAAALLLLALALTGCHKHVSAAPATCTEPEICTECGKVMTEALGHDPGPEATCAAPQTCRRCGIELSPQLPHTSAGPATCTEAEVCAVCGAVISPALGHTVGEDGVCTTCGQQVVPAGQRYIAPGKGSAVSSDNASAVTAETASDGHYHNNIAAYYANAVLVCGDYGVEYFDPDPTGSSAYAETVNKFAAKYPDIHVTCLLTPKCCAYHSPADYDDPHDNIASFIKSTYGMMDSSVTTVDCMGLMDQHAGEYMFYRTDHHWTSLGAYYASAAYCQANGLTPWTLDSYDTVVRTGYTGSLYMYGNHPAELTANPDYSVARFPHVGYSMVYYRDGVQYNGQAVNGGVSDYAGMFLCGDQPMTVITTDNKNGKTLLVFKESYGNAFVPFLTSHYS
;
A
#
# COMPACT_ATOMS: atom_id res chain seq x y z
N MET A 1 -76.02 39.33 37.56
CA MET A 1 -74.63 38.99 37.33
C MET A 1 -74.18 37.76 38.12
N LYS A 2 -74.54 37.55 39.40
CA LYS A 2 -74.05 36.36 40.21
C LYS A 2 -74.53 35.00 39.70
N LYS A 3 -75.71 34.87 39.04
CA LYS A 3 -76.22 33.59 38.52
C LYS A 3 -75.51 33.15 37.20
N ILE A 4 -75.06 34.09 36.41
CA ILE A 4 -74.36 33.78 35.15
C ILE A 4 -72.93 33.33 35.45
N ILE A 5 -72.28 33.88 36.50
CA ILE A 5 -70.89 33.46 36.90
C ILE A 5 -70.89 32.03 37.46
N CYS A 6 -71.95 31.63 38.21
CA CYS A 6 -72.07 30.26 38.71
C CYS A 6 -72.24 29.21 37.58
N LEU A 7 -73.02 29.56 36.55
CA LEU A 7 -73.28 28.64 35.43
C LEU A 7 -71.98 28.47 34.56
N ALA A 8 -71.25 29.57 34.37
CA ALA A 8 -69.96 29.51 33.63
C ALA A 8 -68.87 28.71 34.38
N ALA A 9 -68.81 28.86 35.71
CA ALA A 9 -67.89 28.09 36.55
C ALA A 9 -68.27 26.59 36.60
N ALA A 10 -69.61 26.28 36.65
CA ALA A 10 -70.08 24.89 36.63
C ALA A 10 -69.81 24.21 35.26
N LEU A 11 -69.98 24.93 34.15
CA LEU A 11 -69.69 24.46 32.82
C LEU A 11 -68.17 24.28 32.60
N LEU A 12 -67.33 25.16 33.18
CA LEU A 12 -65.84 25.02 33.10
C LEU A 12 -65.36 23.81 33.94
N LEU A 13 -65.94 23.58 35.11
CA LEU A 13 -65.66 22.41 35.95
C LEU A 13 -66.14 21.09 35.31
N LEU A 14 -67.26 21.11 34.60
CA LEU A 14 -67.82 19.96 33.90
C LEU A 14 -66.99 19.64 32.64
N ALA A 15 -66.43 20.66 31.94
CA ALA A 15 -65.58 20.49 30.84
C ALA A 15 -64.20 19.87 31.25
N LEU A 16 -63.67 20.21 32.44
CA LEU A 16 -62.52 19.64 33.06
C LEU A 16 -62.73 18.20 33.56
N ALA A 17 -63.98 17.83 33.89
CA ALA A 17 -64.24 16.45 34.33
C ALA A 17 -64.47 15.45 33.19
N LEU A 18 -64.63 15.91 31.93
CA LEU A 18 -64.86 15.07 30.77
C LEU A 18 -63.58 14.64 30.05
N THR A 19 -62.37 15.13 30.48
CA THR A 19 -61.12 14.78 29.88
C THR A 19 -60.52 13.47 30.43
N GLY A 20 -61.27 12.76 31.30
CA GLY A 20 -60.72 11.62 32.08
C GLY A 20 -61.07 10.23 31.57
N CYS A 21 -61.79 10.04 30.47
CA CYS A 21 -62.30 8.72 30.07
C CYS A 21 -62.06 8.36 28.58
N HIS A 22 -60.92 8.73 27.98
CA HIS A 22 -60.59 8.19 26.68
C HIS A 22 -59.59 7.05 26.83
N LYS A 23 -59.64 6.09 25.93
CA LYS A 23 -58.63 5.04 25.83
C LYS A 23 -57.33 5.69 25.40
N HIS A 24 -56.31 5.71 26.27
CA HIS A 24 -55.02 6.28 25.93
C HIS A 24 -54.39 5.49 24.80
N VAL A 25 -53.93 6.19 23.76
CA VAL A 25 -53.21 5.63 22.58
C VAL A 25 -51.93 6.38 22.43
N SER A 26 -50.83 5.67 22.31
CA SER A 26 -49.52 6.27 22.04
C SER A 26 -49.13 6.14 20.57
N ALA A 27 -48.30 7.05 20.10
CA ALA A 27 -47.72 6.99 18.76
C ALA A 27 -46.52 6.00 18.69
N ALA A 28 -45.80 5.84 19.80
CA ALA A 28 -44.64 4.96 19.90
C ALA A 28 -44.46 4.50 21.36
N PRO A 29 -43.90 3.30 21.60
CA PRO A 29 -43.57 2.83 22.94
C PRO A 29 -42.44 3.66 23.56
N ALA A 30 -42.34 3.64 24.90
CA ALA A 30 -41.24 4.29 25.61
C ALA A 30 -39.86 3.76 25.13
N THR A 31 -38.90 4.68 24.95
CA THR A 31 -37.52 4.38 24.62
C THR A 31 -36.62 4.53 25.85
N CYS A 32 -35.29 4.36 25.67
CA CYS A 32 -34.37 4.58 26.77
C CYS A 32 -34.39 6.01 27.31
N THR A 33 -34.71 6.99 26.49
CA THR A 33 -34.61 8.42 26.80
C THR A 33 -35.97 9.14 26.75
N GLU A 34 -36.95 8.59 26.05
CA GLU A 34 -38.25 9.22 25.86
C GLU A 34 -39.36 8.38 26.45
N PRO A 35 -40.30 8.99 27.20
CA PRO A 35 -41.46 8.33 27.73
C PRO A 35 -42.46 8.01 26.63
N GLU A 36 -43.30 7.02 26.84
CA GLU A 36 -44.52 6.79 26.09
C GLU A 36 -45.58 7.78 26.52
N ILE A 37 -46.10 8.58 25.60
CA ILE A 37 -47.11 9.61 25.87
C ILE A 37 -48.37 9.38 25.08
N CYS A 38 -49.51 9.70 25.67
CA CYS A 38 -50.78 9.70 24.98
C CYS A 38 -50.84 10.83 23.94
N THR A 39 -51.16 10.49 22.70
CA THR A 39 -51.23 11.45 21.58
C THR A 39 -52.34 12.46 21.71
N GLU A 40 -53.40 12.14 22.48
CA GLU A 40 -54.56 13.00 22.64
C GLU A 40 -54.48 13.96 23.83
N CYS A 41 -53.97 13.50 24.99
CA CYS A 41 -53.98 14.31 26.21
C CYS A 41 -52.55 14.59 26.76
N GLY A 42 -51.49 14.09 26.16
CA GLY A 42 -50.12 14.31 26.60
C GLY A 42 -49.71 13.59 27.91
N LYS A 43 -50.58 12.71 28.44
CA LYS A 43 -50.30 12.01 29.69
C LYS A 43 -49.17 10.99 29.43
N VAL A 44 -48.17 10.96 30.32
CA VAL A 44 -47.15 9.90 30.35
C VAL A 44 -47.84 8.59 30.72
N MET A 45 -47.72 7.60 29.83
CA MET A 45 -48.26 6.25 29.98
C MET A 45 -47.22 5.30 30.55
N THR A 46 -46.00 5.42 30.06
CA THR A 46 -44.82 4.69 30.54
C THR A 46 -43.65 5.66 30.60
N GLU A 47 -42.97 5.74 31.70
CA GLU A 47 -41.75 6.56 31.82
C GLU A 47 -40.66 6.06 30.90
N ALA A 48 -39.68 6.90 30.58
CA ALA A 48 -38.49 6.50 29.83
C ALA A 48 -37.83 5.32 30.53
N LEU A 49 -37.47 4.29 29.74
CA LEU A 49 -37.01 3.00 30.27
C LEU A 49 -35.64 3.06 30.92
N GLY A 50 -34.89 4.16 30.69
CA GLY A 50 -33.47 4.27 31.06
C GLY A 50 -32.57 3.36 30.21
N HIS A 51 -31.29 3.54 30.35
CA HIS A 51 -30.32 2.66 29.70
C HIS A 51 -30.15 1.38 30.52
N ASP A 52 -30.05 0.24 29.81
CA ASP A 52 -29.78 -1.08 30.37
C ASP A 52 -28.30 -1.40 30.06
N PRO A 53 -27.38 -1.26 31.02
CA PRO A 53 -25.96 -1.46 30.76
C PRO A 53 -25.65 -2.88 30.31
N GLY A 54 -24.94 -2.99 29.20
CA GLY A 54 -24.32 -4.22 28.76
C GLY A 54 -23.11 -4.62 29.61
N PRO A 55 -22.27 -5.54 29.11
CA PRO A 55 -21.02 -5.88 29.78
C PRO A 55 -20.17 -4.63 30.04
N GLU A 56 -19.37 -4.63 31.08
CA GLU A 56 -18.45 -3.55 31.39
C GLU A 56 -17.50 -3.28 30.24
N ALA A 57 -17.09 -2.02 30.08
CA ALA A 57 -16.10 -1.66 29.09
C ALA A 57 -14.80 -2.42 29.30
N THR A 58 -14.21 -2.86 28.20
CA THR A 58 -12.90 -3.51 28.18
C THR A 58 -11.97 -2.75 27.24
N CYS A 59 -10.71 -3.15 27.15
CA CYS A 59 -9.82 -2.60 26.12
C CYS A 59 -10.11 -3.11 24.69
N ALA A 60 -11.11 -3.99 24.52
CA ALA A 60 -11.55 -4.49 23.22
C ALA A 60 -12.91 -3.92 22.79
N ALA A 61 -13.72 -3.44 23.74
CA ALA A 61 -15.06 -2.90 23.45
C ALA A 61 -15.51 -1.91 24.50
N PRO A 62 -16.29 -0.87 24.12
CA PRO A 62 -16.96 0.02 25.04
C PRO A 62 -18.15 -0.68 25.72
N GLN A 63 -18.64 -0.15 26.83
CA GLN A 63 -19.91 -0.55 27.38
C GLN A 63 -21.04 0.13 26.61
N THR A 64 -21.98 -0.65 26.12
CA THR A 64 -23.14 -0.14 25.39
C THR A 64 -24.46 -0.52 26.06
N CYS A 65 -25.50 0.27 25.82
CA CYS A 65 -26.84 -0.05 26.24
C CYS A 65 -27.40 -1.25 25.46
N ARG A 66 -27.90 -2.29 26.15
CA ARG A 66 -28.49 -3.49 25.51
C ARG A 66 -29.75 -3.20 24.69
N ARG A 67 -30.47 -2.07 24.99
CA ARG A 67 -31.71 -1.72 24.31
C ARG A 67 -31.52 -0.83 23.10
N CYS A 68 -30.67 0.18 23.19
CA CYS A 68 -30.51 1.18 22.13
C CYS A 68 -29.13 1.25 21.52
N GLY A 69 -28.14 0.48 22.02
CA GLY A 69 -26.79 0.41 21.49
C GLY A 69 -25.90 1.63 21.79
N ILE A 70 -26.42 2.67 22.45
CA ILE A 70 -25.62 3.86 22.77
C ILE A 70 -24.46 3.48 23.70
N GLU A 71 -23.32 4.10 23.51
CA GLU A 71 -22.15 3.96 24.36
C GLU A 71 -22.40 4.62 25.73
N LEU A 72 -22.21 3.85 26.80
CA LEU A 72 -22.40 4.28 28.19
C LEU A 72 -21.07 4.56 28.88
N SER A 73 -20.02 3.83 28.52
CA SER A 73 -18.66 4.07 28.95
C SER A 73 -17.70 3.78 27.81
N PRO A 74 -16.67 4.61 27.60
CA PRO A 74 -15.72 4.42 26.52
C PRO A 74 -14.89 3.16 26.73
N GLN A 75 -14.34 2.65 25.63
CA GLN A 75 -13.35 1.58 25.65
C GLN A 75 -12.18 1.95 26.55
N LEU A 76 -11.70 0.99 27.34
CA LEU A 76 -10.56 1.19 28.21
C LEU A 76 -9.25 1.26 27.40
N PRO A 77 -8.23 1.97 27.88
CA PRO A 77 -6.93 2.00 27.22
C PRO A 77 -6.28 0.61 27.24
N HIS A 78 -5.49 0.32 26.20
CA HIS A 78 -4.71 -0.90 26.16
C HIS A 78 -3.55 -0.84 27.17
N THR A 79 -3.25 -1.99 27.79
CA THR A 79 -2.09 -2.19 28.65
C THR A 79 -1.03 -2.96 27.89
N SER A 80 0.14 -2.37 27.69
CA SER A 80 1.23 -3.01 26.96
C SER A 80 1.73 -4.28 27.66
N ALA A 81 1.97 -5.34 26.90
CA ALA A 81 2.66 -6.55 27.37
C ALA A 81 4.19 -6.38 27.42
N GLY A 82 4.71 -5.37 26.73
CA GLY A 82 6.11 -5.02 26.61
C GLY A 82 6.32 -4.14 25.38
N PRO A 83 7.39 -3.35 25.30
CA PRO A 83 7.65 -2.47 24.18
C PRO A 83 7.90 -3.27 22.88
N ALA A 84 7.55 -2.69 21.74
CA ALA A 84 7.89 -3.26 20.46
C ALA A 84 9.40 -3.47 20.32
N THR A 85 9.78 -4.60 19.73
CA THR A 85 11.17 -4.94 19.37
C THR A 85 11.37 -4.76 17.86
N CYS A 86 12.56 -5.06 17.36
CA CYS A 86 12.82 -5.03 15.93
C CYS A 86 11.90 -5.97 15.14
N THR A 87 11.50 -7.10 15.73
CA THR A 87 10.75 -8.17 15.05
C THR A 87 9.36 -8.41 15.62
N GLU A 88 9.08 -7.93 16.82
CA GLU A 88 7.82 -8.17 17.51
C GLU A 88 7.08 -6.86 17.75
N ALA A 89 5.80 -6.84 17.43
CA ALA A 89 4.92 -5.73 17.73
C ALA A 89 4.66 -5.60 19.23
N GLU A 90 4.45 -4.39 19.71
CA GLU A 90 3.87 -4.15 21.01
C GLU A 90 2.39 -4.55 20.98
N VAL A 91 2.01 -5.47 21.86
CA VAL A 91 0.63 -5.97 21.93
C VAL A 91 0.02 -5.70 23.30
N CYS A 92 -1.29 -5.61 23.34
CA CYS A 92 -2.01 -5.49 24.58
C CYS A 92 -1.96 -6.80 25.37
N ALA A 93 -1.51 -6.73 26.62
CA ALA A 93 -1.43 -7.89 27.53
C ALA A 93 -2.79 -8.53 27.85
N VAL A 94 -3.89 -7.79 27.61
CA VAL A 94 -5.24 -8.23 27.98
C VAL A 94 -5.99 -8.79 26.77
N CYS A 95 -5.96 -8.11 25.61
CA CYS A 95 -6.77 -8.49 24.46
C CYS A 95 -5.92 -8.93 23.24
N GLY A 96 -4.59 -8.82 23.29
CA GLY A 96 -3.70 -9.19 22.19
C GLY A 96 -3.67 -8.19 21.00
N ALA A 97 -4.43 -7.11 21.06
CA ALA A 97 -4.44 -6.12 20.00
C ALA A 97 -3.06 -5.46 19.86
N VAL A 98 -2.63 -5.21 18.62
CA VAL A 98 -1.39 -4.49 18.34
C VAL A 98 -1.55 -3.03 18.75
N ILE A 99 -0.66 -2.56 19.64
CA ILE A 99 -0.58 -1.18 20.12
C ILE A 99 0.37 -0.38 19.21
N SER A 100 1.53 -0.95 18.93
CA SER A 100 2.49 -0.41 17.98
C SER A 100 3.11 -1.54 17.15
N PRO A 101 3.38 -1.34 15.85
CA PRO A 101 4.03 -2.35 15.03
C PRO A 101 5.47 -2.61 15.50
N ALA A 102 6.05 -3.74 15.07
CA ALA A 102 7.47 -3.99 15.25
C ALA A 102 8.30 -2.83 14.71
N LEU A 103 9.39 -2.49 15.39
CA LEU A 103 10.22 -1.31 15.05
C LEU A 103 10.99 -1.48 13.74
N GLY A 104 11.13 -2.72 13.26
CA GLY A 104 12.01 -3.06 12.15
C GLY A 104 13.49 -3.02 12.58
N HIS A 105 14.38 -3.34 11.63
CA HIS A 105 15.80 -3.30 11.87
C HIS A 105 16.43 -2.01 11.34
N THR A 106 17.24 -1.35 12.14
CA THR A 106 18.16 -0.31 11.67
C THR A 106 19.48 -0.97 11.34
N VAL A 107 19.79 -1.10 10.05
CA VAL A 107 20.91 -1.91 9.57
C VAL A 107 22.18 -1.06 9.51
N GLY A 108 23.27 -1.53 10.14
CA GLY A 108 24.60 -0.94 10.06
C GLY A 108 25.31 -1.23 8.73
N GLU A 109 26.50 -0.64 8.52
CA GLU A 109 27.32 -0.83 7.31
C GLU A 109 27.77 -2.30 7.11
N ASP A 110 27.76 -3.07 8.19
CA ASP A 110 28.11 -4.51 8.23
C ASP A 110 26.91 -5.43 7.96
N GLY A 111 25.74 -4.87 7.64
CA GLY A 111 24.51 -5.64 7.44
C GLY A 111 23.86 -6.13 8.75
N VAL A 112 24.38 -5.73 9.91
CA VAL A 112 23.87 -6.09 11.23
C VAL A 112 22.96 -5.00 11.76
N CYS A 113 21.87 -5.39 12.41
CA CYS A 113 20.99 -4.43 13.07
C CYS A 113 21.71 -3.78 14.25
N THR A 114 21.80 -2.45 14.25
CA THR A 114 22.45 -1.68 15.32
C THR A 114 21.68 -1.73 16.65
N THR A 115 20.41 -2.11 16.62
CA THR A 115 19.53 -2.16 17.79
C THR A 115 19.54 -3.55 18.45
N CYS A 116 19.41 -4.63 17.68
CA CYS A 116 19.30 -6.00 18.24
C CYS A 116 20.49 -6.91 17.91
N GLY A 117 21.43 -6.47 17.07
CA GLY A 117 22.60 -7.25 16.69
C GLY A 117 22.35 -8.40 15.70
N GLN A 118 21.11 -8.52 15.18
CA GLN A 118 20.77 -9.57 14.22
C GLN A 118 21.38 -9.25 12.85
N GLN A 119 21.95 -10.28 12.18
CA GLN A 119 22.35 -10.16 10.78
C GLN A 119 21.08 -10.02 9.92
N VAL A 120 20.88 -8.87 9.32
CA VAL A 120 19.68 -8.54 8.52
C VAL A 120 19.95 -8.73 7.04
N VAL A 121 21.16 -8.38 6.59
CA VAL A 121 21.63 -8.62 5.24
C VAL A 121 22.61 -9.78 5.29
N PRO A 122 22.40 -10.89 4.55
CA PRO A 122 23.30 -12.04 4.59
C PRO A 122 24.75 -11.65 4.37
N ALA A 123 25.66 -12.34 5.06
CA ALA A 123 27.09 -12.12 4.89
C ALA A 123 27.47 -12.33 3.42
N GLY A 124 28.05 -11.31 2.80
CA GLY A 124 28.40 -11.31 1.38
C GLY A 124 27.46 -10.49 0.47
N GLN A 125 26.29 -10.07 0.94
CA GLN A 125 25.49 -9.06 0.25
C GLN A 125 25.90 -7.66 0.72
N ARG A 126 26.08 -6.73 -0.23
CA ARG A 126 26.46 -5.36 0.09
C ARG A 126 25.24 -4.59 0.60
N TYR A 127 25.22 -4.26 1.88
CA TYR A 127 24.35 -3.23 2.42
C TYR A 127 24.93 -1.86 2.06
N ILE A 128 24.21 -1.07 1.29
CA ILE A 128 24.53 0.34 1.08
C ILE A 128 23.73 1.13 2.10
N ALA A 129 24.42 1.54 3.17
CA ALA A 129 23.78 2.38 4.18
C ALA A 129 23.34 3.70 3.57
N PRO A 130 22.15 4.22 3.94
CA PRO A 130 21.72 5.54 3.51
C PRO A 130 22.71 6.61 4.00
N GLY A 131 23.21 7.45 3.10
CA GLY A 131 23.86 8.72 3.46
C GLY A 131 25.37 8.76 3.55
N LYS A 132 26.11 7.77 2.99
CA LYS A 132 27.56 7.94 2.71
C LYS A 132 27.86 7.56 1.27
N GLY A 133 27.56 8.49 0.36
CA GLY A 133 28.02 8.43 -1.02
C GLY A 133 29.54 8.49 -1.07
N SER A 134 30.16 7.36 -1.29
CA SER A 134 31.45 7.32 -1.97
C SER A 134 31.14 7.02 -3.41
N ALA A 135 31.60 7.88 -4.31
CA ALA A 135 31.58 7.61 -5.74
C ALA A 135 32.07 6.19 -5.97
N VAL A 136 31.24 5.38 -6.60
CA VAL A 136 31.58 4.01 -6.96
C VAL A 136 32.67 4.14 -8.01
N SER A 137 33.92 4.01 -7.57
CA SER A 137 35.03 3.65 -8.45
C SER A 137 34.70 2.24 -8.95
N SER A 138 34.76 2.07 -10.25
CA SER A 138 34.48 0.85 -10.99
C SER A 138 35.39 -0.35 -10.64
N ASP A 139 36.19 -0.27 -9.58
CA ASP A 139 37.31 -1.18 -9.35
C ASP A 139 37.17 -2.10 -8.12
N ASN A 140 35.99 -2.17 -7.47
CA ASN A 140 35.77 -3.08 -6.34
C ASN A 140 34.42 -3.82 -6.42
N ALA A 141 34.22 -4.50 -7.54
CA ALA A 141 33.32 -5.65 -7.60
C ALA A 141 34.06 -6.87 -7.02
N SER A 142 34.20 -6.91 -5.70
CA SER A 142 34.53 -8.18 -5.03
C SER A 142 33.28 -9.02 -5.06
N ALA A 143 33.27 -9.97 -5.98
CA ALA A 143 32.22 -10.89 -6.28
C ALA A 143 31.73 -11.61 -5.02
N VAL A 144 30.44 -11.42 -4.73
CA VAL A 144 29.64 -12.56 -4.30
C VAL A 144 29.66 -13.51 -5.50
N THR A 145 30.28 -14.67 -5.36
CA THR A 145 30.22 -15.74 -6.34
C THR A 145 28.83 -16.36 -6.33
N ALA A 146 27.84 -15.63 -6.78
CA ALA A 146 26.76 -16.21 -7.54
C ALA A 146 27.45 -16.58 -8.87
N GLU A 147 27.45 -17.85 -9.22
CA GLU A 147 27.90 -18.26 -10.54
C GLU A 147 27.01 -17.55 -11.54
N THR A 148 27.49 -16.44 -12.09
CA THR A 148 26.90 -15.90 -13.31
C THR A 148 27.14 -16.95 -14.37
N ALA A 149 26.05 -17.40 -15.00
CA ALA A 149 26.16 -18.20 -16.20
C ALA A 149 27.05 -17.44 -17.22
N SER A 150 27.60 -18.15 -18.16
CA SER A 150 28.52 -17.58 -19.17
C SER A 150 27.89 -16.49 -20.04
N ASP A 151 26.56 -16.29 -19.94
CA ASP A 151 25.76 -15.27 -20.59
C ASP A 151 25.58 -13.97 -19.76
N GLY A 152 26.11 -13.94 -18.52
CA GLY A 152 26.01 -12.76 -17.64
C GLY A 152 24.72 -12.69 -16.81
N HIS A 153 23.81 -13.68 -16.92
CA HIS A 153 22.56 -13.71 -16.20
C HIS A 153 22.66 -14.44 -14.86
N TYR A 154 21.83 -14.06 -13.91
CA TYR A 154 21.79 -14.68 -12.60
C TYR A 154 20.93 -15.94 -12.65
N HIS A 155 21.57 -17.12 -12.73
CA HIS A 155 20.89 -18.41 -12.60
C HIS A 155 21.26 -19.04 -11.26
N ASN A 156 20.27 -19.57 -10.55
CA ASN A 156 20.56 -20.37 -9.38
C ASN A 156 20.35 -21.86 -9.68
N ASN A 157 21.29 -22.68 -9.21
CA ASN A 157 21.28 -24.13 -9.39
C ASN A 157 20.43 -24.84 -8.30
N ILE A 158 19.45 -24.17 -7.72
CA ILE A 158 18.57 -24.74 -6.70
C ILE A 158 17.43 -25.47 -7.39
N ALA A 159 17.12 -26.68 -6.92
CA ALA A 159 15.96 -27.43 -7.39
C ALA A 159 14.69 -26.61 -7.18
N ALA A 160 13.92 -26.44 -8.26
CA ALA A 160 12.68 -25.66 -8.25
C ALA A 160 11.47 -26.56 -8.42
N TYR A 161 10.33 -26.13 -7.91
CA TYR A 161 9.05 -26.80 -8.09
C TYR A 161 7.91 -25.79 -8.22
N TYR A 162 6.83 -26.20 -8.90
CA TYR A 162 5.64 -25.37 -8.99
C TYR A 162 4.73 -25.53 -7.77
N ALA A 163 4.48 -24.41 -7.10
CA ALA A 163 3.41 -24.27 -6.11
C ALA A 163 2.32 -23.38 -6.71
N ASN A 164 1.25 -23.98 -7.22
CA ASN A 164 0.26 -23.32 -8.07
C ASN A 164 0.91 -22.61 -9.27
N ALA A 165 0.72 -21.30 -9.41
CA ALA A 165 1.26 -20.48 -10.49
C ALA A 165 2.65 -19.92 -10.20
N VAL A 166 3.28 -20.29 -9.08
CA VAL A 166 4.59 -19.77 -8.65
C VAL A 166 5.63 -20.88 -8.76
N LEU A 167 6.72 -20.62 -9.43
CA LEU A 167 7.92 -21.44 -9.39
C LEU A 167 8.70 -21.10 -8.12
N VAL A 168 8.80 -22.03 -7.18
CA VAL A 168 9.55 -21.86 -5.93
C VAL A 168 10.97 -22.36 -6.13
N CYS A 169 11.94 -21.47 -5.90
CA CYS A 169 13.36 -21.71 -6.10
C CYS A 169 14.12 -21.42 -4.79
N GLY A 170 14.25 -22.41 -3.91
CA GLY A 170 14.82 -22.18 -2.58
C GLY A 170 13.97 -21.21 -1.77
N ASP A 171 14.51 -20.06 -1.40
CA ASP A 171 13.85 -19.06 -0.55
C ASP A 171 13.16 -17.92 -1.32
N TYR A 172 13.00 -18.07 -2.64
CA TYR A 172 12.26 -17.13 -3.45
C TYR A 172 11.31 -17.79 -4.46
N GLY A 173 10.30 -17.04 -4.85
CA GLY A 173 9.33 -17.40 -5.87
C GLY A 173 9.58 -16.64 -7.17
N VAL A 174 9.19 -17.25 -8.28
CA VAL A 174 9.27 -16.67 -9.60
C VAL A 174 7.91 -16.78 -10.28
N GLU A 175 7.42 -15.65 -10.80
CA GLU A 175 6.26 -15.65 -11.69
C GLU A 175 6.73 -15.89 -13.12
N TYR A 176 6.21 -16.93 -13.76
CA TYR A 176 6.60 -17.28 -15.12
C TYR A 176 6.17 -16.21 -16.13
N PHE A 177 6.98 -16.05 -17.17
CA PHE A 177 6.67 -15.17 -18.29
C PHE A 177 6.01 -15.97 -19.42
N ASP A 178 4.78 -15.58 -19.77
CA ASP A 178 4.04 -16.12 -20.92
C ASP A 178 3.78 -14.94 -21.88
N PRO A 179 4.46 -14.90 -23.05
CA PRO A 179 4.30 -13.80 -23.98
C PRO A 179 2.92 -13.81 -24.64
N ASP A 180 2.25 -12.66 -24.65
CA ASP A 180 1.01 -12.44 -25.40
C ASP A 180 1.25 -11.47 -26.60
N PRO A 181 1.59 -11.99 -27.78
CA PRO A 181 1.81 -11.16 -28.97
C PRO A 181 0.55 -10.40 -29.42
N THR A 182 -0.64 -10.93 -29.14
CA THR A 182 -1.91 -10.27 -29.47
C THR A 182 -2.14 -9.08 -28.56
N GLY A 183 -1.94 -9.26 -27.25
CA GLY A 183 -2.03 -8.19 -26.26
C GLY A 183 -0.99 -7.10 -26.52
N SER A 184 0.26 -7.46 -26.84
CA SER A 184 1.31 -6.49 -27.13
C SER A 184 1.01 -5.65 -28.39
N SER A 185 0.46 -6.28 -29.42
CA SER A 185 0.05 -5.57 -30.64
C SER A 185 -1.10 -4.59 -30.37
N ALA A 186 -2.12 -5.00 -29.63
CA ALA A 186 -3.24 -4.14 -29.23
C ALA A 186 -2.78 -2.98 -28.34
N TYR A 187 -1.81 -3.24 -27.45
CA TYR A 187 -1.20 -2.22 -26.62
C TYR A 187 -0.45 -1.17 -27.45
N ALA A 188 0.43 -1.60 -28.36
CA ALA A 188 1.18 -0.70 -29.23
C ALA A 188 0.23 0.14 -30.10
N GLU A 189 -0.81 -0.46 -30.69
CA GLU A 189 -1.83 0.25 -31.45
C GLU A 189 -2.54 1.31 -30.59
N THR A 190 -2.83 1.01 -29.34
CA THR A 190 -3.49 1.96 -28.42
C THR A 190 -2.59 3.16 -28.12
N VAL A 191 -1.30 2.92 -27.85
CA VAL A 191 -0.31 3.97 -27.61
C VAL A 191 -0.14 4.85 -28.85
N ASN A 192 -0.02 4.25 -30.04
CA ASN A 192 0.09 4.97 -31.29
C ASN A 192 -1.13 5.84 -31.59
N LYS A 193 -2.35 5.32 -31.38
CA LYS A 193 -3.59 6.08 -31.50
C LYS A 193 -3.63 7.27 -30.55
N PHE A 194 -3.14 7.10 -29.33
CA PHE A 194 -3.08 8.19 -28.36
C PHE A 194 -2.09 9.26 -28.81
N ALA A 195 -0.87 8.87 -29.20
CA ALA A 195 0.16 9.79 -29.69
C ALA A 195 -0.32 10.57 -30.92
N ALA A 196 -0.93 9.87 -31.89
CA ALA A 196 -1.47 10.51 -33.12
C ALA A 196 -2.63 11.49 -32.79
N LYS A 197 -3.46 11.18 -31.78
CA LYS A 197 -4.58 12.04 -31.40
C LYS A 197 -4.13 13.31 -30.66
N TYR A 198 -3.01 13.24 -29.95
CA TYR A 198 -2.48 14.34 -29.14
C TYR A 198 -1.02 14.67 -29.52
N PRO A 199 -0.78 15.21 -30.71
CA PRO A 199 0.58 15.40 -31.24
C PRO A 199 1.41 16.43 -30.47
N ASP A 200 0.78 17.27 -29.66
CA ASP A 200 1.45 18.25 -28.80
C ASP A 200 1.87 17.64 -27.43
N ILE A 201 1.51 16.38 -27.15
CA ILE A 201 1.89 15.68 -25.94
C ILE A 201 3.06 14.75 -26.24
N HIS A 202 4.16 14.90 -25.51
CA HIS A 202 5.25 13.94 -25.55
C HIS A 202 4.85 12.64 -24.88
N VAL A 203 4.81 11.55 -25.65
CA VAL A 203 4.39 10.22 -25.18
C VAL A 203 5.62 9.35 -24.98
N THR A 204 5.74 8.78 -23.77
CA THR A 204 6.79 7.84 -23.42
C THR A 204 6.17 6.51 -23.01
N CYS A 205 6.70 5.41 -23.53
CA CYS A 205 6.33 4.05 -23.16
C CYS A 205 7.48 3.36 -22.45
N LEU A 206 7.19 2.81 -21.27
CA LEU A 206 8.12 2.02 -20.47
C LEU A 206 7.47 0.66 -20.17
N LEU A 207 8.06 -0.41 -20.67
CA LEU A 207 7.71 -1.79 -20.37
C LEU A 207 8.72 -2.36 -19.37
N THR A 208 8.20 -2.99 -18.31
CA THR A 208 9.01 -3.51 -17.23
C THR A 208 9.30 -5.00 -17.42
N PRO A 209 10.50 -5.50 -17.09
CA PRO A 209 10.73 -6.94 -16.99
C PRO A 209 10.04 -7.52 -15.75
N LYS A 210 9.76 -8.81 -15.78
CA LYS A 210 9.36 -9.60 -14.61
C LYS A 210 10.60 -10.10 -13.85
N CYS A 211 10.42 -10.49 -12.58
CA CYS A 211 11.48 -11.04 -11.74
C CYS A 211 12.16 -12.28 -12.36
N CYS A 212 11.43 -13.07 -13.16
CA CYS A 212 11.98 -14.25 -13.83
C CYS A 212 13.11 -13.92 -14.80
N ALA A 213 13.23 -12.71 -15.31
CA ALA A 213 14.38 -12.30 -16.12
C ALA A 213 15.70 -12.38 -15.37
N TYR A 214 15.67 -12.28 -14.03
CA TYR A 214 16.87 -12.20 -13.19
C TYR A 214 16.97 -13.32 -12.15
N HIS A 215 15.89 -14.05 -11.89
CA HIS A 215 15.80 -15.02 -10.79
C HIS A 215 15.44 -16.43 -11.23
N SER A 216 15.45 -16.74 -12.53
CA SER A 216 15.13 -18.09 -13.00
C SER A 216 16.23 -19.10 -12.71
N PRO A 217 15.89 -20.37 -12.40
CA PRO A 217 16.87 -21.44 -12.33
C PRO A 217 17.48 -21.75 -13.71
N ALA A 218 18.71 -22.23 -13.71
CA ALA A 218 19.47 -22.54 -14.94
C ALA A 218 18.82 -23.58 -15.86
N ASP A 219 18.00 -24.49 -15.30
CA ASP A 219 17.34 -25.55 -16.05
C ASP A 219 16.03 -25.12 -16.74
N TYR A 220 15.63 -23.86 -16.60
CA TYR A 220 14.44 -23.32 -17.25
C TYR A 220 14.84 -22.49 -18.48
N ASP A 221 13.96 -22.50 -19.51
CA ASP A 221 14.13 -21.67 -20.70
C ASP A 221 14.47 -20.25 -20.29
N ASP A 222 15.48 -19.65 -20.94
CA ASP A 222 15.99 -18.34 -20.59
C ASP A 222 14.91 -17.27 -20.72
N PRO A 223 14.26 -16.85 -19.60
CA PRO A 223 13.19 -15.86 -19.67
C PRO A 223 13.71 -14.44 -19.88
N HIS A 224 15.02 -14.18 -19.61
CA HIS A 224 15.61 -12.87 -19.84
C HIS A 224 15.57 -12.49 -21.32
N ASP A 225 16.16 -13.33 -22.18
CA ASP A 225 16.19 -13.07 -23.63
C ASP A 225 14.80 -13.08 -24.26
N ASN A 226 13.92 -13.94 -23.75
CA ASN A 226 12.52 -13.97 -24.17
C ASN A 226 11.79 -12.67 -23.83
N ILE A 227 11.95 -12.14 -22.61
CA ILE A 227 11.36 -10.88 -22.17
C ILE A 227 11.98 -9.70 -22.96
N ALA A 228 13.30 -9.66 -23.09
CA ALA A 228 14.00 -8.62 -23.84
C ALA A 228 13.53 -8.58 -25.31
N SER A 229 13.43 -9.75 -25.96
CA SER A 229 12.94 -9.89 -27.32
C SER A 229 11.46 -9.46 -27.45
N PHE A 230 10.63 -9.81 -26.48
CA PHE A 230 9.23 -9.43 -26.45
C PHE A 230 9.05 -7.91 -26.28
N ILE A 231 9.77 -7.29 -25.34
CA ILE A 231 9.78 -5.83 -25.15
C ILE A 231 10.25 -5.14 -26.43
N LYS A 232 11.37 -5.59 -26.99
CA LYS A 232 11.91 -5.03 -28.24
C LYS A 232 10.94 -5.15 -29.40
N SER A 233 10.27 -6.28 -29.57
CA SER A 233 9.28 -6.47 -30.61
C SER A 233 8.05 -5.57 -30.43
N THR A 234 7.61 -5.39 -29.18
CA THR A 234 6.50 -4.48 -28.85
C THR A 234 6.86 -3.03 -29.15
N TYR A 235 8.07 -2.60 -28.77
CA TYR A 235 8.57 -1.26 -29.12
C TYR A 235 8.73 -1.06 -30.64
N GLY A 236 9.09 -2.11 -31.38
CA GLY A 236 9.17 -2.07 -32.84
C GLY A 236 7.84 -1.83 -33.55
N MET A 237 6.71 -1.98 -32.87
CA MET A 237 5.36 -1.68 -33.37
C MET A 237 4.91 -0.26 -33.03
N MET A 238 5.69 0.49 -32.26
CA MET A 238 5.33 1.87 -31.88
C MET A 238 5.77 2.88 -32.93
N ASP A 239 4.98 3.93 -33.10
CA ASP A 239 5.30 5.04 -33.98
C ASP A 239 6.55 5.79 -33.48
N SER A 240 7.30 6.36 -34.40
CA SER A 240 8.51 7.14 -34.10
C SER A 240 8.29 8.38 -33.23
N SER A 241 7.02 8.80 -33.06
CA SER A 241 6.62 9.88 -32.13
C SER A 241 6.56 9.43 -30.66
N VAL A 242 6.62 8.12 -30.40
CA VAL A 242 6.61 7.55 -29.05
C VAL A 242 8.05 7.28 -28.61
N THR A 243 8.45 7.88 -27.51
CA THR A 243 9.73 7.56 -26.86
C THR A 243 9.62 6.23 -26.13
N THR A 244 10.44 5.27 -26.46
CA THR A 244 10.53 3.96 -25.78
C THR A 244 11.69 3.95 -24.80
N VAL A 245 11.49 3.32 -23.64
CA VAL A 245 12.48 3.30 -22.55
C VAL A 245 13.03 1.89 -22.39
N ASP A 246 14.31 1.70 -22.70
CA ASP A 246 15.03 0.46 -22.41
C ASP A 246 15.49 0.46 -20.92
N CYS A 247 14.62 0.00 -20.03
CA CYS A 247 15.01 -0.14 -18.63
C CYS A 247 15.82 -1.41 -18.37
N MET A 248 15.67 -2.47 -19.18
CA MET A 248 16.45 -3.70 -19.04
C MET A 248 17.94 -3.44 -19.28
N GLY A 249 18.31 -2.66 -20.30
CA GLY A 249 19.70 -2.37 -20.59
C GLY A 249 20.45 -1.68 -19.43
N LEU A 250 19.74 -0.93 -18.57
CA LEU A 250 20.32 -0.39 -17.34
C LEU A 250 20.27 -1.41 -16.19
N MET A 251 19.17 -2.15 -16.03
CA MET A 251 18.99 -3.15 -14.99
C MET A 251 19.97 -4.31 -15.13
N ASP A 252 20.34 -4.71 -16.35
CA ASP A 252 21.32 -5.76 -16.63
C ASP A 252 22.72 -5.46 -16.06
N GLN A 253 23.08 -4.16 -16.02
CA GLN A 253 24.33 -3.71 -15.40
C GLN A 253 24.34 -3.89 -13.88
N HIS A 254 23.18 -4.15 -13.29
CA HIS A 254 22.90 -4.27 -11.86
C HIS A 254 22.24 -5.60 -11.49
N ALA A 255 22.30 -6.61 -12.37
CA ALA A 255 21.59 -7.88 -12.23
C ALA A 255 21.87 -8.64 -10.91
N GLY A 256 23.05 -8.43 -10.30
CA GLY A 256 23.40 -9.00 -8.99
C GLY A 256 22.85 -8.25 -7.77
N GLU A 257 22.09 -7.15 -7.97
CA GLU A 257 21.56 -6.35 -6.89
C GLU A 257 20.11 -6.76 -6.56
N TYR A 258 19.65 -6.40 -5.36
CA TYR A 258 18.29 -6.75 -4.89
C TYR A 258 17.22 -5.88 -5.56
N MET A 259 17.03 -6.08 -6.87
CA MET A 259 16.07 -5.32 -7.68
C MET A 259 14.65 -5.84 -7.62
N PHE A 260 14.46 -7.12 -7.31
CA PHE A 260 13.16 -7.76 -7.18
C PHE A 260 13.04 -8.40 -5.80
N TYR A 261 11.82 -8.43 -5.28
CA TYR A 261 11.52 -9.16 -4.06
C TYR A 261 11.62 -10.67 -4.29
N ARG A 262 11.93 -11.41 -3.24
CA ARG A 262 11.96 -12.88 -3.25
C ARG A 262 10.57 -13.49 -3.16
N THR A 263 9.69 -12.85 -2.39
CA THR A 263 8.37 -13.38 -2.05
C THR A 263 7.22 -12.60 -2.67
N ASP A 264 7.54 -11.56 -3.44
CA ASP A 264 6.57 -10.72 -4.15
C ASP A 264 6.95 -10.58 -5.63
N HIS A 265 5.96 -10.44 -6.50
CA HIS A 265 6.20 -10.36 -7.95
C HIS A 265 6.74 -9.00 -8.41
N HIS A 266 6.72 -7.99 -7.56
CA HIS A 266 7.18 -6.66 -7.92
C HIS A 266 8.70 -6.51 -7.81
N TRP A 267 9.21 -5.48 -8.45
CA TRP A 267 10.52 -4.96 -8.14
C TRP A 267 10.56 -4.30 -6.76
N THR A 268 11.75 -4.18 -6.19
CA THR A 268 12.01 -3.33 -5.02
C THR A 268 12.07 -1.87 -5.46
N SER A 269 12.19 -0.95 -4.50
CA SER A 269 12.47 0.46 -4.85
C SER A 269 13.81 0.65 -5.57
N LEU A 270 14.73 -0.30 -5.49
CA LEU A 270 15.99 -0.26 -6.23
C LEU A 270 15.76 -0.56 -7.72
N GLY A 271 14.99 -1.60 -8.04
CA GLY A 271 14.60 -1.88 -9.42
C GLY A 271 13.80 -0.72 -10.04
N ALA A 272 12.84 -0.18 -9.29
CA ALA A 272 12.09 1.00 -9.70
C ALA A 272 12.98 2.24 -9.92
N TYR A 273 14.03 2.42 -9.13
CA TYR A 273 15.03 3.47 -9.33
C TYR A 273 15.76 3.32 -10.67
N TYR A 274 16.27 2.12 -10.99
CA TYR A 274 16.96 1.91 -12.27
C TYR A 274 16.03 2.15 -13.47
N ALA A 275 14.79 1.70 -13.39
CA ALA A 275 13.80 2.01 -14.42
C ALA A 275 13.53 3.52 -14.52
N SER A 276 13.49 4.25 -13.40
CA SER A 276 13.31 5.70 -13.40
C SER A 276 14.52 6.44 -13.95
N ALA A 277 15.74 5.93 -13.70
CA ALA A 277 16.96 6.48 -14.29
C ALA A 277 16.99 6.29 -15.81
N ALA A 278 16.59 5.11 -16.30
CA ALA A 278 16.43 4.85 -17.74
C ALA A 278 15.37 5.78 -18.38
N TYR A 279 14.23 5.97 -17.68
CA TYR A 279 13.19 6.92 -18.11
C TYR A 279 13.76 8.35 -18.21
N CYS A 280 14.49 8.80 -17.19
CA CYS A 280 15.12 10.13 -17.20
C CYS A 280 16.07 10.28 -18.39
N GLN A 281 16.95 9.31 -18.64
CA GLN A 281 17.88 9.32 -19.76
C GLN A 281 17.15 9.42 -21.12
N ALA A 282 16.11 8.59 -21.31
CA ALA A 282 15.32 8.59 -22.56
C ALA A 282 14.57 9.90 -22.79
N ASN A 283 14.23 10.64 -21.74
CA ASN A 283 13.51 11.91 -21.81
C ASN A 283 14.40 13.16 -21.62
N GLY A 284 15.73 13.01 -21.68
CA GLY A 284 16.67 14.13 -21.53
C GLY A 284 16.64 14.78 -20.15
N LEU A 285 16.30 14.01 -19.11
CA LEU A 285 16.34 14.42 -17.71
C LEU A 285 17.59 13.83 -17.05
N THR A 286 18.09 14.48 -16.01
CA THR A 286 19.19 13.94 -15.21
C THR A 286 18.61 13.22 -14.00
N PRO A 287 18.76 11.90 -13.87
CA PRO A 287 18.27 11.19 -12.69
C PRO A 287 19.02 11.65 -11.44
N TRP A 288 18.31 11.70 -10.32
CA TRP A 288 18.95 11.91 -9.03
C TRP A 288 19.76 10.67 -8.66
N THR A 289 20.87 10.86 -7.96
CA THR A 289 21.70 9.72 -7.51
C THR A 289 21.01 8.96 -6.38
N LEU A 290 21.23 7.65 -6.30
CA LEU A 290 20.56 6.79 -5.33
C LEU A 290 20.82 7.20 -3.87
N ASP A 291 22.00 7.69 -3.58
CA ASP A 291 22.46 8.18 -2.28
C ASP A 291 21.90 9.55 -1.90
N SER A 292 21.20 10.23 -2.83
CA SER A 292 20.52 11.49 -2.53
C SER A 292 19.16 11.30 -1.86
N TYR A 293 18.63 10.06 -1.75
CA TYR A 293 17.34 9.78 -1.15
C TYR A 293 17.46 9.41 0.33
N ASP A 294 16.70 10.09 1.19
CA ASP A 294 16.50 9.62 2.55
C ASP A 294 15.78 8.27 2.53
N THR A 295 16.20 7.35 3.38
CA THR A 295 15.71 5.96 3.34
C THR A 295 15.26 5.45 4.70
N VAL A 296 14.26 4.57 4.66
CA VAL A 296 13.83 3.76 5.80
C VAL A 296 13.72 2.31 5.34
N VAL A 297 14.37 1.40 6.07
CA VAL A 297 14.28 -0.04 5.82
C VAL A 297 13.23 -0.68 6.71
N ARG A 298 12.42 -1.57 6.14
CA ARG A 298 11.46 -2.41 6.85
C ARG A 298 11.68 -3.86 6.46
N THR A 299 11.73 -4.75 7.45
CA THR A 299 11.96 -6.20 7.27
C THR A 299 10.70 -7.00 7.55
N GLY A 300 10.74 -8.31 7.23
CA GLY A 300 9.65 -9.22 7.52
C GLY A 300 8.49 -9.17 6.53
N TYR A 301 8.72 -8.64 5.33
CA TYR A 301 7.71 -8.65 4.26
C TYR A 301 7.65 -10.04 3.63
N THR A 302 6.42 -10.54 3.47
CA THR A 302 6.10 -11.73 2.69
C THR A 302 4.98 -11.37 1.73
N GLY A 303 5.26 -11.41 0.45
CA GLY A 303 4.43 -10.78 -0.58
C GLY A 303 3.52 -11.72 -1.34
N SER A 304 3.14 -11.29 -2.53
CA SER A 304 2.11 -11.93 -3.36
C SER A 304 2.49 -13.32 -3.88
N LEU A 305 3.77 -13.59 -4.16
CA LEU A 305 4.21 -14.90 -4.61
C LEU A 305 4.02 -15.97 -3.52
N TYR A 306 4.21 -15.62 -2.25
CA TYR A 306 3.87 -16.49 -1.15
C TYR A 306 2.37 -16.82 -1.13
N MET A 307 1.51 -15.81 -1.33
CA MET A 307 0.06 -16.00 -1.38
C MET A 307 -0.37 -16.83 -2.59
N TYR A 308 0.13 -16.51 -3.78
CA TYR A 308 -0.19 -17.20 -5.03
C TYR A 308 0.31 -18.66 -5.07
N GLY A 309 1.45 -18.92 -4.43
CA GLY A 309 2.02 -20.25 -4.25
C GLY A 309 1.30 -21.12 -3.21
N ASN A 310 0.20 -20.64 -2.61
CA ASN A 310 -0.49 -21.31 -1.51
C ASN A 310 0.39 -21.52 -0.27
N HIS A 311 1.16 -20.48 0.09
CA HIS A 311 1.95 -20.38 1.31
C HIS A 311 3.12 -21.39 1.42
N PRO A 312 4.03 -21.49 0.42
CA PRO A 312 5.18 -22.37 0.52
C PRO A 312 6.07 -21.96 1.70
N ALA A 313 6.44 -22.94 2.54
CA ALA A 313 7.19 -22.67 3.76
C ALA A 313 8.57 -22.05 3.48
N GLU A 314 9.18 -22.41 2.36
CA GLU A 314 10.49 -21.92 1.90
C GLU A 314 10.52 -20.40 1.73
N LEU A 315 9.41 -19.81 1.27
CA LEU A 315 9.32 -18.35 1.08
C LEU A 315 9.19 -17.57 2.40
N THR A 316 8.98 -18.26 3.52
CA THR A 316 9.02 -17.64 4.86
C THR A 316 10.36 -17.78 5.57
N ALA A 317 11.26 -18.64 5.05
CA ALA A 317 12.55 -18.86 5.65
C ALA A 317 13.47 -17.63 5.60
N ASN A 318 13.26 -16.78 4.58
CA ASN A 318 14.04 -15.55 4.39
C ASN A 318 13.10 -14.42 3.90
N PRO A 319 12.29 -13.82 4.78
CA PRO A 319 11.38 -12.74 4.42
C PRO A 319 12.10 -11.57 3.78
N ASP A 320 11.41 -10.87 2.90
CA ASP A 320 11.91 -9.70 2.22
C ASP A 320 12.14 -8.51 3.17
N TYR A 321 13.00 -7.61 2.74
CA TYR A 321 13.06 -6.26 3.29
C TYR A 321 12.68 -5.24 2.21
N SER A 322 12.01 -4.18 2.63
CA SER A 322 11.62 -3.07 1.75
C SER A 322 12.35 -1.80 2.15
N VAL A 323 12.77 -1.04 1.16
CA VAL A 323 13.45 0.24 1.37
C VAL A 323 12.57 1.35 0.84
N ALA A 324 12.00 2.15 1.75
CA ALA A 324 11.33 3.39 1.40
C ALA A 324 12.39 4.44 1.06
N ARG A 325 12.30 5.05 -0.14
CA ARG A 325 13.18 6.15 -0.59
C ARG A 325 12.32 7.40 -0.76
N PHE A 326 12.58 8.41 0.08
CA PHE A 326 11.74 9.60 0.15
C PHE A 326 12.19 10.65 -0.86
N PRO A 327 11.25 11.24 -1.62
CA PRO A 327 11.59 12.36 -2.50
C PRO A 327 12.17 13.54 -1.72
N HIS A 328 13.20 14.20 -2.26
CA HIS A 328 13.77 15.42 -1.66
C HIS A 328 12.97 16.68 -1.94
N VAL A 329 11.99 16.61 -2.81
CA VAL A 329 11.11 17.72 -3.13
C VAL A 329 9.91 17.70 -2.19
N GLY A 330 9.52 18.87 -1.67
CA GLY A 330 8.26 18.99 -0.96
C GLY A 330 7.08 18.68 -1.92
N TYR A 331 6.10 17.92 -1.43
CA TYR A 331 4.93 17.57 -2.23
C TYR A 331 3.68 17.40 -1.36
N SER A 332 2.53 17.48 -2.01
CA SER A 332 1.25 17.00 -1.50
C SER A 332 0.71 15.92 -2.42
N MET A 333 0.02 14.94 -1.87
CA MET A 333 -0.60 13.87 -2.63
C MET A 333 -2.05 13.68 -2.17
N VAL A 334 -2.95 13.56 -3.15
CA VAL A 334 -4.31 13.11 -2.94
C VAL A 334 -4.61 11.95 -3.87
N TYR A 335 -5.47 11.03 -3.43
CA TYR A 335 -5.98 9.96 -4.29
C TYR A 335 -7.51 9.90 -4.19
N TYR A 336 -8.12 9.29 -5.19
CA TYR A 336 -9.56 9.16 -5.29
C TYR A 336 -9.95 7.68 -5.29
N ARG A 337 -10.94 7.34 -4.46
CA ARG A 337 -11.54 6.01 -4.42
C ARG A 337 -13.04 6.18 -4.27
N ASP A 338 -13.83 5.52 -5.11
CA ASP A 338 -15.31 5.60 -5.12
C ASP A 338 -15.84 7.03 -5.15
N GLY A 339 -15.16 7.93 -5.87
CA GLY A 339 -15.52 9.34 -5.99
C GLY A 339 -15.15 10.21 -4.77
N VAL A 340 -14.54 9.63 -3.74
CA VAL A 340 -14.09 10.34 -2.54
C VAL A 340 -12.60 10.64 -2.63
N GLN A 341 -12.21 11.85 -2.22
CA GLN A 341 -10.82 12.28 -2.15
C GLN A 341 -10.22 11.99 -0.77
N TYR A 342 -9.01 11.44 -0.76
CA TYR A 342 -8.23 11.16 0.43
C TYR A 342 -6.84 11.80 0.33
N ASN A 343 -6.28 12.22 1.45
CA ASN A 343 -4.87 12.58 1.52
C ASN A 343 -4.01 11.32 1.56
N GLY A 344 -2.86 11.37 0.89
CA GLY A 344 -1.94 10.25 0.80
C GLY A 344 -0.47 10.67 0.87
N GLN A 345 0.40 9.68 0.74
CA GLN A 345 1.84 9.84 0.69
C GLN A 345 2.39 9.06 -0.50
N ALA A 346 3.35 9.66 -1.22
CA ALA A 346 4.01 8.97 -2.33
C ALA A 346 4.86 7.79 -1.81
N VAL A 347 5.45 7.94 -0.63
CA VAL A 347 6.23 6.90 0.06
C VAL A 347 5.85 6.88 1.53
N ASN A 348 5.51 5.71 2.06
CA ASN A 348 5.21 5.47 3.46
C ASN A 348 6.28 4.55 4.07
N GLY A 349 7.18 5.11 4.87
CA GLY A 349 8.20 4.34 5.57
C GLY A 349 7.72 3.61 6.83
N GLY A 350 6.43 3.65 7.15
CA GLY A 350 5.84 2.99 8.33
C GLY A 350 5.47 1.51 8.12
N VAL A 351 5.49 1.02 6.88
CA VAL A 351 5.06 -0.33 6.49
C VAL A 351 6.12 -1.05 5.68
N SER A 352 6.06 -2.37 5.60
CA SER A 352 6.99 -3.21 4.82
C SER A 352 6.39 -3.72 3.51
N ASP A 353 5.06 -3.78 3.40
CA ASP A 353 4.40 -4.28 2.20
C ASP A 353 4.48 -3.28 1.05
N TYR A 354 4.56 -3.81 -0.18
CA TYR A 354 4.75 -3.00 -1.38
C TYR A 354 3.60 -2.00 -1.60
N ALA A 355 2.37 -2.45 -1.53
CA ALA A 355 1.21 -1.61 -1.82
C ALA A 355 1.01 -0.52 -0.77
N GLY A 356 1.26 -0.81 0.51
CA GLY A 356 1.19 0.17 1.59
C GLY A 356 2.33 1.19 1.56
N MET A 357 3.51 0.78 1.07
CA MET A 357 4.71 1.64 1.02
C MET A 357 4.65 2.68 -0.09
N PHE A 358 4.08 2.36 -1.26
CA PHE A 358 4.14 3.22 -2.44
C PHE A 358 2.76 3.65 -2.92
N LEU A 359 2.54 4.96 -3.10
CA LEU A 359 1.35 5.62 -3.62
C LEU A 359 0.02 5.25 -2.94
N CYS A 360 0.04 4.70 -1.73
CA CYS A 360 -1.12 4.12 -1.06
C CYS A 360 -1.78 2.98 -1.88
N GLY A 361 -0.98 2.24 -2.66
CA GLY A 361 -1.42 1.15 -3.53
C GLY A 361 -2.05 1.62 -4.84
N ASP A 362 -2.74 0.69 -5.51
CA ASP A 362 -3.42 0.98 -6.78
C ASP A 362 -4.70 1.77 -6.54
N GLN A 363 -4.68 2.99 -6.97
CA GLN A 363 -5.83 3.90 -6.89
C GLN A 363 -6.32 4.25 -8.30
N PRO A 364 -7.64 4.43 -8.50
CA PRO A 364 -8.18 4.85 -9.79
C PRO A 364 -7.57 6.16 -10.30
N MET A 365 -7.25 7.08 -9.41
CA MET A 365 -6.56 8.33 -9.71
C MET A 365 -5.78 8.81 -8.51
N THR A 366 -4.54 9.25 -8.74
CA THR A 366 -3.69 9.91 -7.76
C THR A 366 -3.17 11.21 -8.37
N VAL A 367 -3.15 12.28 -7.59
CA VAL A 367 -2.57 13.57 -7.97
C VAL A 367 -1.47 13.92 -7.00
N ILE A 368 -0.28 14.15 -7.52
CA ILE A 368 0.88 14.62 -6.75
C ILE A 368 1.21 16.02 -7.25
N THR A 369 1.26 16.98 -6.35
CA THR A 369 1.70 18.35 -6.63
C THR A 369 3.00 18.58 -5.88
N THR A 370 4.05 18.97 -6.59
CA THR A 370 5.38 19.16 -6.02
C THR A 370 5.74 20.64 -5.88
N ASP A 371 6.78 20.92 -5.10
CA ASP A 371 7.33 22.28 -4.98
C ASP A 371 8.21 22.68 -6.18
N ASN A 372 8.38 21.80 -7.18
CA ASN A 372 9.04 22.14 -8.42
C ASN A 372 8.27 23.24 -9.15
N LYS A 373 8.99 24.26 -9.59
CA LYS A 373 8.42 25.40 -10.33
C LYS A 373 8.80 25.39 -11.82
N ASN A 374 9.07 24.19 -12.37
CA ASN A 374 9.50 24.06 -13.76
C ASN A 374 8.35 24.05 -14.78
N GLY A 375 7.10 24.01 -14.32
CA GLY A 375 5.91 24.04 -15.17
C GLY A 375 5.68 22.76 -15.98
N LYS A 376 6.42 21.68 -15.71
CA LYS A 376 6.26 20.39 -16.38
C LYS A 376 5.22 19.56 -15.66
N THR A 377 4.27 19.02 -16.38
CA THR A 377 3.26 18.09 -15.87
C THR A 377 3.43 16.73 -16.51
N LEU A 378 3.28 15.66 -15.74
CA LEU A 378 3.32 14.28 -16.23
C LEU A 378 1.98 13.60 -15.93
N LEU A 379 1.40 12.95 -16.92
CA LEU A 379 0.29 12.02 -16.77
C LEU A 379 0.83 10.59 -16.92
N VAL A 380 0.60 9.74 -15.92
CA VAL A 380 1.07 8.36 -15.90
C VAL A 380 -0.12 7.40 -15.91
N PHE A 381 -0.20 6.55 -16.94
CA PHE A 381 -1.04 5.35 -16.93
C PHE A 381 -0.15 4.17 -16.53
N LYS A 382 -0.48 3.49 -15.45
CA LYS A 382 0.38 2.47 -14.86
C LYS A 382 -0.42 1.26 -14.37
N GLU A 383 0.25 0.15 -14.26
CA GLU A 383 -0.11 -0.97 -13.41
C GLU A 383 0.65 -0.87 -12.05
N SER A 384 0.59 -1.92 -11.20
CA SER A 384 1.11 -1.85 -9.83
C SER A 384 2.62 -1.61 -9.70
N TYR A 385 3.44 -2.03 -10.67
CA TYR A 385 4.88 -1.71 -10.68
C TYR A 385 5.15 -0.20 -10.65
N GLY A 386 4.29 0.58 -11.30
CA GLY A 386 4.38 2.04 -11.30
C GLY A 386 4.25 2.69 -9.92
N ASN A 387 3.76 1.96 -8.89
CA ASN A 387 3.64 2.51 -7.55
C ASN A 387 5.01 2.88 -6.96
N ALA A 388 6.02 2.05 -7.10
CA ALA A 388 7.38 2.35 -6.63
C ALA A 388 8.17 3.25 -7.58
N PHE A 389 7.77 3.33 -8.86
CA PHE A 389 8.44 4.11 -9.90
C PHE A 389 8.10 5.62 -9.82
N VAL A 390 6.82 5.96 -9.70
CA VAL A 390 6.34 7.35 -9.73
C VAL A 390 6.99 8.26 -8.67
N PRO A 391 7.26 7.82 -7.43
CA PRO A 391 7.93 8.65 -6.44
C PRO A 391 9.26 9.25 -6.90
N PHE A 392 10.04 8.54 -7.71
CA PHE A 392 11.31 9.02 -8.26
C PHE A 392 11.13 10.16 -9.27
N LEU A 393 9.97 10.24 -9.90
CA LEU A 393 9.68 11.27 -10.91
C LEU A 393 9.27 12.62 -10.29
N THR A 394 8.91 12.66 -9.03
CA THR A 394 8.47 13.87 -8.32
C THR A 394 9.51 14.99 -8.36
N SER A 395 10.79 14.64 -8.45
CA SER A 395 11.90 15.61 -8.56
C SER A 395 11.98 16.29 -9.93
N HIS A 396 11.24 15.84 -10.93
CA HIS A 396 11.33 16.31 -12.33
C HIS A 396 10.07 17.03 -12.82
N TYR A 397 8.96 16.93 -12.10
CA TYR A 397 7.65 17.47 -12.50
C TYR A 397 7.03 18.32 -11.39
N SER A 398 6.13 19.25 -11.78
CA SER A 398 5.43 20.17 -10.88
C SER A 398 4.23 19.55 -10.18
#